data_fccc610911eadc61eb139dfa86be8d39
#
_entry.id   fccc610911eadc61eb139dfa86be8d39
#
_cell.length_a   1.000
_cell.length_b   1.000
_cell.length_c   1.000
_cell.angle_alpha   90.00
_cell.angle_beta   90.00
_cell.angle_gamma   90.00
#
_symmetry.space_group_name_H-M   'P 1'
#
loop_
_entity.id
_entity.type
_entity.pdbx_description
1 polymer ?
#
loop_
_entity_poly.entity_id
_entity_poly.type
_entity_poly.pdbx_seq_one_letter_code
_entity_poly.pdbx_strand_id
1 'polypeptide(L)'
;MKKLAYIATIAGSMFLTTSCVDLTQEPQSFITEEEYIASMDLTGLQQAATALYNDLWNGNYGFNCRLQRINVCSDDIIYRAAKANNELANYYRLTPNITANNADFDTTWKLFYTVINNSNKLINKVVLPGDATKAKQFEEVLGEAYFLRGLSYF
;
A
#
# COMPACT_ATOMS: atom_id res chain seq x y z
N MET A 1 -50.96 -39.60 10.48
CA MET A 1 -50.06 -38.89 11.39
C MET A 1 -48.63 -38.77 10.82
N LYS A 2 -48.02 -39.81 10.22
CA LYS A 2 -46.67 -39.72 9.65
C LYS A 2 -46.50 -38.68 8.50
N LYS A 3 -47.48 -38.50 7.63
CA LYS A 3 -47.45 -37.52 6.52
C LYS A 3 -47.52 -36.08 7.00
N LEU A 4 -48.19 -35.78 8.09
CA LEU A 4 -48.25 -34.44 8.67
C LEU A 4 -46.90 -34.05 9.33
N ALA A 5 -46.19 -35.01 9.91
CA ALA A 5 -44.88 -34.80 10.49
C ALA A 5 -43.83 -34.42 9.41
N TYR A 6 -43.85 -35.06 8.24
CA TYR A 6 -42.95 -34.75 7.14
C TYR A 6 -43.17 -33.33 6.57
N ILE A 7 -44.43 -32.88 6.46
CA ILE A 7 -44.79 -31.54 5.97
C ILE A 7 -44.31 -30.48 6.96
N ALA A 8 -44.46 -30.72 8.26
CA ALA A 8 -43.97 -29.83 9.30
C ALA A 8 -42.41 -29.69 9.31
N THR A 9 -41.70 -30.81 9.02
CA THR A 9 -40.23 -30.79 8.97
C THR A 9 -39.69 -30.03 7.75
N ILE A 10 -40.36 -30.18 6.59
CA ILE A 10 -39.98 -29.45 5.35
C ILE A 10 -40.31 -27.97 5.48
N ALA A 11 -41.43 -27.60 6.07
CA ALA A 11 -41.79 -26.19 6.32
C ALA A 11 -40.83 -25.53 7.33
N GLY A 12 -40.38 -26.24 8.36
CA GLY A 12 -39.41 -25.73 9.34
C GLY A 12 -38.00 -25.52 8.77
N SER A 13 -37.58 -26.31 7.76
CA SER A 13 -36.26 -26.15 7.15
C SER A 13 -36.17 -24.96 6.17
N MET A 14 -37.30 -24.49 5.62
CA MET A 14 -37.33 -23.31 4.72
C MET A 14 -37.17 -21.97 5.46
N PHE A 15 -37.38 -21.92 6.76
CA PHE A 15 -37.19 -20.70 7.56
C PHE A 15 -35.75 -20.49 8.05
N LEU A 16 -34.86 -21.45 7.88
CA LEU A 16 -33.48 -21.37 8.36
C LEU A 16 -32.47 -20.82 7.33
N THR A 17 -32.92 -20.51 6.09
CA THR A 17 -32.00 -20.09 5.00
C THR A 17 -31.98 -18.59 4.75
N THR A 18 -32.62 -17.76 5.57
CA THR A 18 -32.60 -16.29 5.41
C THR A 18 -31.59 -15.59 6.30
N SER A 19 -30.44 -16.22 6.55
CA SER A 19 -29.36 -15.59 7.33
C SER A 19 -28.24 -15.05 6.46
N CYS A 20 -28.55 -14.52 5.28
CA CYS A 20 -27.68 -13.55 4.61
C CYS A 20 -28.10 -12.15 5.07
N VAL A 21 -27.85 -11.83 6.32
CA VAL A 21 -27.81 -10.45 6.77
C VAL A 21 -26.60 -9.84 6.08
N ASP A 22 -26.82 -8.79 5.30
CA ASP A 22 -25.75 -7.97 4.78
C ASP A 22 -24.95 -7.43 5.97
N LEU A 23 -23.73 -7.95 6.15
CA LEU A 23 -22.83 -7.58 7.24
C LEU A 23 -22.03 -6.33 6.91
N THR A 24 -22.29 -5.69 5.79
CA THR A 24 -21.72 -4.37 5.46
C THR A 24 -22.37 -3.33 6.38
N GLN A 25 -21.80 -3.14 7.55
CA GLN A 25 -22.14 -2.01 8.40
C GLN A 25 -21.43 -0.78 7.88
N GLU A 26 -22.20 0.16 7.34
CA GLU A 26 -21.70 1.51 7.09
C GLU A 26 -21.40 2.19 8.43
N PRO A 27 -20.19 2.75 8.61
CA PRO A 27 -19.86 3.44 9.86
C PRO A 27 -20.73 4.66 10.04
N GLN A 28 -21.48 4.71 11.14
CA GLN A 28 -22.44 5.79 11.45
C GLN A 28 -21.78 7.05 12.03
N SER A 29 -20.52 6.96 12.47
CA SER A 29 -19.88 8.02 13.26
C SER A 29 -18.53 8.50 12.72
N PHE A 30 -18.03 7.94 11.62
CA PHE A 30 -16.81 8.40 10.97
C PHE A 30 -16.90 8.11 9.47
N ILE A 31 -16.21 8.91 8.66
CA ILE A 31 -16.10 8.69 7.23
C ILE A 31 -15.08 7.56 6.97
N THR A 32 -15.34 6.76 5.97
CA THR A 32 -14.40 5.73 5.52
C THR A 32 -13.19 6.38 4.82
N GLU A 33 -12.07 5.65 4.74
CA GLU A 33 -10.90 6.12 3.98
C GLU A 33 -11.27 6.45 2.52
N GLU A 34 -12.15 5.66 1.92
CA GLU A 34 -12.59 5.85 0.54
C GLU A 34 -13.40 7.13 0.37
N GLU A 35 -14.35 7.40 1.25
CA GLU A 35 -15.15 8.63 1.25
C GLU A 35 -14.28 9.85 1.52
N TYR A 36 -13.31 9.74 2.43
CA TYR A 36 -12.36 10.81 2.68
C TYR A 36 -11.55 11.15 1.43
N ILE A 37 -10.98 10.15 0.76
CA ILE A 37 -10.20 10.36 -0.47
C ILE A 37 -11.08 10.93 -1.59
N ALA A 38 -12.32 10.44 -1.74
CA ALA A 38 -13.25 10.92 -2.76
C ALA A 38 -13.70 12.37 -2.51
N SER A 39 -13.69 12.83 -1.26
CA SER A 39 -14.10 14.19 -0.86
C SER A 39 -12.92 15.18 -0.76
N MET A 40 -11.69 14.78 -1.06
CA MET A 40 -10.52 15.66 -0.96
C MET A 40 -10.65 16.88 -1.87
N ASP A 41 -10.32 18.04 -1.33
CA ASP A 41 -10.04 19.23 -2.11
C ASP A 41 -8.60 19.18 -2.68
N LEU A 42 -8.22 20.20 -3.47
CA LEU A 42 -6.87 20.26 -4.05
C LEU A 42 -5.78 20.28 -2.96
N THR A 43 -6.01 20.98 -1.87
CA THR A 43 -5.04 21.06 -0.77
C THR A 43 -4.85 19.71 -0.10
N GLY A 44 -5.95 19.00 0.17
CA GLY A 44 -5.91 17.64 0.71
C GLY A 44 -5.18 16.67 -0.21
N LEU A 45 -5.43 16.75 -1.53
CA LEU A 45 -4.74 15.93 -2.52
C LEU A 45 -3.24 16.24 -2.59
N GLN A 46 -2.83 17.51 -2.52
CA GLN A 46 -1.42 17.91 -2.45
C GLN A 46 -0.72 17.38 -1.20
N GLN A 47 -1.41 17.44 -0.05
CA GLN A 47 -0.89 16.87 1.19
C GLN A 47 -0.74 15.35 1.09
N ALA A 48 -1.71 14.66 0.50
CA ALA A 48 -1.64 13.23 0.28
C ALA A 48 -0.50 12.83 -0.68
N ALA A 49 -0.29 13.58 -1.76
CA ALA A 49 0.86 13.39 -2.66
C ALA A 49 2.20 13.61 -1.93
N THR A 50 2.28 14.67 -1.10
CA THR A 50 3.46 14.93 -0.27
C THR A 50 3.73 13.77 0.71
N ALA A 51 2.68 13.16 1.26
CA ALA A 51 2.82 11.99 2.13
C ALA A 51 3.45 10.78 1.40
N LEU A 52 3.18 10.59 0.10
CA LEU A 52 3.84 9.54 -0.70
C LEU A 52 5.35 9.73 -0.79
N TYR A 53 5.83 10.97 -0.96
CA TYR A 53 7.26 11.27 -0.93
C TYR A 53 7.85 10.99 0.45
N ASN A 54 7.12 11.32 1.52
CA ASN A 54 7.55 11.02 2.87
C ASN A 54 7.61 9.50 3.13
N ASP A 55 6.66 8.74 2.61
CA ASP A 55 6.67 7.28 2.69
C ASP A 55 7.91 6.70 2.00
N LEU A 56 8.25 7.19 0.81
CA LEU A 56 9.43 6.76 0.06
C LEU A 56 10.74 7.14 0.79
N TRP A 57 10.77 8.30 1.43
CA TRP A 57 11.96 8.84 2.08
C TRP A 57 12.14 8.41 3.53
N ASN A 58 11.17 7.77 4.11
CA ASN A 58 11.02 7.38 5.51
C ASN A 58 12.35 7.16 6.28
N GLY A 59 12.86 8.22 6.90
CA GLY A 59 13.89 8.26 7.94
C GLY A 59 14.99 7.19 7.85
N ASN A 60 14.94 6.22 8.75
CA ASN A 60 15.96 5.17 8.87
C ASN A 60 15.74 3.98 7.92
N TYR A 61 14.62 3.91 7.21
CA TYR A 61 14.22 2.73 6.46
C TYR A 61 14.00 2.99 4.97
N GLY A 62 13.95 4.27 4.57
CA GLY A 62 13.60 4.69 3.25
C GLY A 62 14.72 4.61 2.23
N PHE A 63 14.41 5.19 1.09
CA PHE A 63 15.26 5.25 -0.11
C PHE A 63 16.67 5.78 0.16
N ASN A 64 16.80 6.72 1.09
CA ASN A 64 18.06 7.36 1.45
C ASN A 64 18.96 6.51 2.38
N CYS A 65 18.45 5.44 2.97
CA CYS A 65 19.17 4.65 3.96
C CYS A 65 19.28 3.18 3.56
N ARG A 66 18.15 2.45 3.56
CA ARG A 66 18.17 0.99 3.36
C ARG A 66 18.52 0.60 1.93
N LEU A 67 17.97 1.29 0.94
CA LEU A 67 18.30 1.02 -0.45
C LEU A 67 19.78 1.30 -0.75
N GLN A 68 20.33 2.39 -0.19
CA GLN A 68 21.75 2.67 -0.36
C GLN A 68 22.66 1.62 0.28
N ARG A 69 22.22 0.99 1.38
CA ARG A 69 22.96 -0.13 1.98
C ARG A 69 22.99 -1.34 1.04
N ILE A 70 21.91 -1.62 0.35
CA ILE A 70 21.84 -2.69 -0.65
C ILE A 70 22.75 -2.37 -1.84
N ASN A 71 22.86 -1.10 -2.25
CA ASN A 71 23.71 -0.66 -3.36
C ASN A 71 25.21 -0.94 -3.14
N VAL A 72 25.62 -1.30 -1.93
CA VAL A 72 27.00 -1.80 -1.67
C VAL A 72 27.32 -3.07 -2.48
N CYS A 73 26.30 -3.78 -2.99
CA CYS A 73 26.48 -4.90 -3.91
C CYS A 73 26.97 -4.47 -5.31
N SER A 74 26.86 -3.18 -5.67
CA SER A 74 27.30 -2.67 -6.96
C SER A 74 28.81 -2.47 -6.99
N ASP A 75 29.38 -2.45 -8.18
CA ASP A 75 30.80 -2.17 -8.42
C ASP A 75 31.16 -0.68 -8.32
N ASP A 76 30.17 0.20 -8.23
CA ASP A 76 30.35 1.65 -8.05
C ASP A 76 30.77 2.04 -6.65
N ILE A 77 30.59 1.15 -5.64
CA ILE A 77 30.82 1.46 -4.23
C ILE A 77 31.88 0.52 -3.63
N ILE A 78 32.91 1.11 -3.05
CA ILE A 78 33.93 0.35 -2.31
C ILE A 78 33.64 0.36 -0.81
N TYR A 79 33.36 -0.80 -0.24
CA TYR A 79 33.19 -0.95 1.19
C TYR A 79 34.53 -1.23 1.88
N ARG A 80 35.08 -0.25 2.56
CA ARG A 80 36.41 -0.35 3.20
C ARG A 80 36.52 -1.43 4.26
N ALA A 81 35.44 -1.73 4.96
CA ALA A 81 35.39 -2.78 5.99
C ALA A 81 34.93 -4.15 5.43
N ALA A 82 35.23 -4.45 4.17
CA ALA A 82 34.82 -5.69 3.51
C ALA A 82 35.26 -6.99 4.25
N LYS A 83 36.27 -6.92 5.09
CA LYS A 83 36.73 -8.06 5.93
C LYS A 83 35.94 -8.21 7.24
N ALA A 84 35.10 -7.22 7.60
CA ALA A 84 34.25 -7.32 8.79
C ALA A 84 33.20 -8.41 8.64
N ASN A 85 32.71 -8.94 9.75
CA ASN A 85 31.61 -9.89 9.75
C ASN A 85 30.32 -9.16 10.13
N ASN A 86 29.76 -8.45 9.16
CA ASN A 86 28.49 -7.72 9.29
C ASN A 86 27.70 -7.77 7.98
N GLU A 87 26.44 -7.29 8.02
CA GLU A 87 25.56 -7.33 6.85
C GLU A 87 26.13 -6.61 5.64
N LEU A 88 26.68 -5.40 5.80
CA LEU A 88 27.25 -4.63 4.70
C LEU A 88 28.44 -5.37 4.04
N ALA A 89 29.27 -6.03 4.82
CA ALA A 89 30.36 -6.84 4.30
C ALA A 89 29.84 -8.09 3.55
N ASN A 90 28.74 -8.66 4.02
CA ASN A 90 28.06 -9.76 3.31
C ASN A 90 27.48 -9.29 1.97
N TYR A 91 26.83 -8.12 1.92
CA TYR A 91 26.33 -7.52 0.67
C TYR A 91 27.47 -7.24 -0.30
N TYR A 92 28.53 -6.59 0.16
CA TYR A 92 29.69 -6.25 -0.66
C TYR A 92 30.35 -7.50 -1.27
N ARG A 93 30.44 -8.59 -0.52
CA ARG A 93 31.06 -9.85 -0.96
C ARG A 93 30.09 -10.82 -1.63
N LEU A 94 28.80 -10.49 -1.67
CA LEU A 94 27.75 -11.37 -2.20
C LEU A 94 27.78 -12.77 -1.56
N THR A 95 27.86 -12.83 -0.24
CA THR A 95 27.97 -14.10 0.47
C THR A 95 26.63 -14.83 0.56
N PRO A 96 26.62 -16.16 0.77
CA PRO A 96 25.40 -16.94 0.98
C PRO A 96 24.57 -16.52 2.23
N ASN A 97 25.13 -15.68 3.08
CA ASN A 97 24.41 -15.15 4.26
C ASN A 97 23.37 -14.07 3.89
N ILE A 98 23.33 -13.63 2.63
CA ILE A 98 22.31 -12.72 2.14
C ILE A 98 21.02 -13.52 1.93
N THR A 99 19.97 -13.16 2.65
CA THR A 99 18.66 -13.79 2.57
C THR A 99 17.56 -12.75 2.39
N ALA A 100 16.41 -13.15 1.87
CA ALA A 100 15.24 -12.28 1.75
C ALA A 100 14.77 -11.72 3.11
N ASN A 101 15.13 -12.38 4.21
CA ASN A 101 14.77 -11.95 5.57
C ASN A 101 15.72 -10.90 6.15
N ASN A 102 16.78 -10.51 5.44
CA ASN A 102 17.60 -9.40 5.89
C ASN A 102 16.77 -8.11 5.98
N ALA A 103 16.91 -7.41 7.10
CA ALA A 103 16.08 -6.24 7.40
C ALA A 103 16.13 -5.14 6.31
N ASP A 104 17.25 -4.99 5.61
CA ASP A 104 17.39 -4.00 4.55
C ASP A 104 16.50 -4.35 3.34
N PHE A 105 16.44 -5.61 2.93
CA PHE A 105 15.59 -6.07 1.83
C PHE A 105 14.11 -6.07 2.22
N ASP A 106 13.76 -6.68 3.35
CA ASP A 106 12.38 -6.76 3.82
C ASP A 106 11.77 -5.37 4.02
N THR A 107 12.50 -4.46 4.66
CA THR A 107 12.01 -3.10 4.91
C THR A 107 11.89 -2.30 3.63
N THR A 108 12.88 -2.38 2.71
CA THR A 108 12.82 -1.68 1.42
C THR A 108 11.67 -2.20 0.57
N TRP A 109 11.44 -3.51 0.53
CA TRP A 109 10.30 -4.12 -0.16
C TRP A 109 8.97 -3.59 0.37
N LYS A 110 8.77 -3.65 1.69
CA LYS A 110 7.54 -3.14 2.33
C LYS A 110 7.32 -1.65 2.06
N LEU A 111 8.37 -0.87 2.08
CA LEU A 111 8.32 0.56 1.78
C LEU A 111 7.77 0.82 0.37
N PHE A 112 8.36 0.21 -0.65
CA PHE A 112 7.90 0.39 -2.02
C PHE A 112 6.45 -0.06 -2.20
N TYR A 113 6.05 -1.18 -1.61
CA TYR A 113 4.66 -1.63 -1.66
C TYR A 113 3.69 -0.72 -0.88
N THR A 114 4.15 -0.03 0.16
CA THR A 114 3.36 1.01 0.83
C THR A 114 3.11 2.18 -0.11
N VAL A 115 4.14 2.68 -0.78
CA VAL A 115 4.01 3.76 -1.77
C VAL A 115 3.10 3.35 -2.93
N ILE A 116 3.26 2.14 -3.47
CA ILE A 116 2.39 1.59 -4.53
C ILE A 116 0.94 1.55 -4.08
N ASN A 117 0.66 1.02 -2.89
CA ASN A 117 -0.69 0.91 -2.36
C ASN A 117 -1.35 2.27 -2.15
N ASN A 118 -0.64 3.20 -1.51
CA ASN A 118 -1.16 4.54 -1.26
C ASN A 118 -1.34 5.35 -2.57
N SER A 119 -0.41 5.21 -3.53
CA SER A 119 -0.59 5.78 -4.87
C SER A 119 -1.82 5.22 -5.59
N ASN A 120 -2.03 3.91 -5.52
CA ASN A 120 -3.22 3.27 -6.11
C ASN A 120 -4.52 3.78 -5.49
N LYS A 121 -4.56 4.03 -4.18
CA LYS A 121 -5.72 4.60 -3.51
C LYS A 121 -6.05 5.99 -4.06
N LEU A 122 -5.06 6.89 -4.18
CA LEU A 122 -5.27 8.22 -4.74
C LEU A 122 -5.73 8.15 -6.20
N ILE A 123 -5.03 7.40 -7.04
CA ILE A 123 -5.33 7.28 -8.47
C ILE A 123 -6.73 6.74 -8.73
N ASN A 124 -7.20 5.78 -7.93
CA ASN A 124 -8.46 5.09 -8.18
C ASN A 124 -9.67 5.69 -7.46
N LYS A 125 -9.47 6.48 -6.40
CA LYS A 125 -10.56 6.93 -5.52
C LYS A 125 -10.79 8.44 -5.55
N VAL A 126 -9.82 9.24 -5.99
CA VAL A 126 -9.99 10.69 -6.13
C VAL A 126 -11.02 10.98 -7.21
N VAL A 127 -11.98 11.81 -6.88
CA VAL A 127 -13.03 12.27 -7.82
C VAL A 127 -12.60 13.62 -8.40
N LEU A 128 -12.49 13.69 -9.71
CA LEU A 128 -12.13 14.94 -10.40
C LEU A 128 -13.31 15.93 -10.34
N PRO A 129 -13.03 17.21 -10.04
CA PRO A 129 -14.07 18.24 -10.06
C PRO A 129 -14.61 18.46 -11.48
N GLY A 130 -15.88 18.89 -11.59
CA GLY A 130 -16.52 19.15 -12.90
C GLY A 130 -15.98 20.38 -13.62
N ASP A 131 -15.28 21.30 -12.93
CA ASP A 131 -14.62 22.44 -13.53
C ASP A 131 -13.31 22.00 -14.21
N ALA A 132 -13.14 22.27 -15.49
CA ALA A 132 -12.00 21.82 -16.28
C ALA A 132 -10.66 22.35 -15.78
N THR A 133 -10.61 23.57 -15.24
CA THR A 133 -9.38 24.17 -14.72
C THR A 133 -8.96 23.50 -13.43
N LYS A 134 -9.92 23.25 -12.55
CA LYS A 134 -9.67 22.53 -11.30
C LYS A 134 -9.32 21.07 -11.57
N ALA A 135 -10.02 20.42 -12.49
CA ALA A 135 -9.72 19.04 -12.88
C ALA A 135 -8.26 18.89 -13.33
N LYS A 136 -7.77 19.82 -14.16
CA LYS A 136 -6.38 19.82 -14.60
C LYS A 136 -5.38 19.95 -13.44
N GLN A 137 -5.68 20.78 -12.44
CA GLN A 137 -4.85 20.89 -11.24
C GLN A 137 -4.81 19.58 -10.44
N PHE A 138 -5.93 18.87 -10.35
CA PHE A 138 -6.00 17.56 -9.74
C PHE A 138 -5.18 16.53 -10.52
N GLU A 139 -5.29 16.52 -11.85
CA GLU A 139 -4.52 15.63 -12.71
C GLU A 139 -3.00 15.86 -12.60
N GLU A 140 -2.56 17.11 -12.48
CA GLU A 140 -1.15 17.46 -12.25
C GLU A 140 -0.63 16.82 -10.95
N VAL A 141 -1.38 16.93 -9.85
CA VAL A 141 -1.01 16.31 -8.57
C VAL A 141 -1.09 14.78 -8.63
N LEU A 142 -2.10 14.21 -9.30
CA LEU A 142 -2.19 12.76 -9.51
C LEU A 142 -1.02 12.25 -10.36
N GLY A 143 -0.47 13.08 -11.25
CA GLY A 143 0.75 12.77 -12.00
C GLY A 143 1.93 12.41 -11.11
N GLU A 144 2.05 13.05 -9.93
CA GLU A 144 3.07 12.70 -8.94
C GLU A 144 2.84 11.28 -8.36
N ALA A 145 1.59 10.93 -8.08
CA ALA A 145 1.26 9.58 -7.60
C ALA A 145 1.55 8.51 -8.67
N TYR A 146 1.27 8.79 -9.94
CA TYR A 146 1.66 7.90 -11.05
C TYR A 146 3.17 7.74 -11.17
N PHE A 147 3.92 8.83 -11.05
CA PHE A 147 5.37 8.81 -11.08
C PHE A 147 5.95 7.97 -9.95
N LEU A 148 5.54 8.24 -8.70
CA LEU A 148 6.03 7.53 -7.53
C LEU A 148 5.66 6.04 -7.55
N ARG A 149 4.47 5.70 -8.05
CA ARG A 149 4.08 4.32 -8.27
C ARG A 149 4.99 3.64 -9.29
N GLY A 150 5.25 4.29 -10.42
CA GLY A 150 6.15 3.79 -11.47
C GLY A 150 7.57 3.59 -10.93
N LEU A 151 8.11 4.57 -10.20
CA LEU A 151 9.42 4.49 -9.56
C LEU A 151 9.50 3.32 -8.57
N SER A 152 8.43 3.07 -7.83
CA SER A 152 8.39 2.00 -6.81
C SER A 152 8.26 0.61 -7.41
N TYR A 153 7.79 0.47 -8.65
CA TYR A 153 7.78 -0.79 -9.39
C TYR A 153 9.09 -1.08 -10.13
N PHE A 154 9.83 -0.04 -10.48
CA PHE A 154 11.12 -0.15 -11.19
C PHE A 154 12.22 -0.64 -10.27
#